data_122ce266182d821318c0647f13b2395e
#
_entry.id   122ce266182d821318c0647f13b2395e
#
_cell.length_a   1.000
_cell.length_b   1.000
_cell.length_c   1.000
_cell.angle_alpha   90.00
_cell.angle_beta   90.00
_cell.angle_gamma   90.00
#
_symmetry.space_group_name_H-M   'P 1'
#
loop_
_entity.id
_entity.type
_entity.pdbx_description
1 polymer ?
#
loop_
_entity_poly.entity_id
_entity_poly.type
_entity_poly.pdbx_seq_one_letter_code
_entity_poly.pdbx_strand_id
1 'polypeptide(L)'
;MSQLLESRWSETKDALLEGLQGNKRTVMATTLENTRKYLSESATAGATSAGNVATLNRVILPVIRRVMPTVIANELVGVQPMTGPVGQIHTLRVRYSDTFSSSSGTGATAGEEALSPFKIAEGYSGNDDIKAGSTASLEGTAGNRLSIQILKQTVEAKTRKLSARWTFEAAQDAQAQQGIDIEAEIMAALAQEITAEIDQEVITSLTSLAGTAALTYDQAAVSGTATFVGDEHAALAVQINRVANLIAQRTRRGAGNWAVVSPTVLTLLQSATTSAFARTTEGTFEAPTNTKFVGTLNSAMRVYVNGYATSDDVLIGYKGSSESDAAAFYCPYIPLMSSGVVLDPATFEPVVSFMTRYGYVELSNTASSLGNAADYLGKVAVTAANLRFA
;
A
#
# COMPACT_ATOMS: atom_id res chain seq x y z
N MET A 1 5.84 38.98 15.66
CA MET A 1 5.87 38.46 14.27
C MET A 1 5.78 36.93 14.19
N SER A 2 6.50 36.16 15.01
CA SER A 2 6.41 34.69 15.05
C SER A 2 5.01 34.17 15.42
N GLN A 3 4.35 34.73 16.41
CA GLN A 3 3.00 34.35 16.83
C GLN A 3 1.93 34.59 15.75
N LEU A 4 2.06 35.66 14.96
CA LEU A 4 1.17 35.95 13.83
C LEU A 4 1.38 34.97 12.66
N LEU A 5 2.61 34.48 12.45
CA LEU A 5 2.92 33.48 11.43
C LEU A 5 2.44 32.07 11.85
N GLU A 6 2.51 31.77 13.14
CA GLU A 6 2.00 30.52 13.70
C GLU A 6 0.47 30.43 13.65
N SER A 7 -0.23 31.52 13.95
CA SER A 7 -1.69 31.57 13.85
C SER A 7 -2.18 31.40 12.40
N ARG A 8 -1.53 32.06 11.45
CA ARG A 8 -1.83 31.90 10.02
C ARG A 8 -1.55 30.49 9.51
N TRP A 9 -0.47 29.86 10.00
CA TRP A 9 -0.17 28.48 9.62
C TRP A 9 -1.20 27.50 10.18
N SER A 10 -1.65 27.67 11.42
CA SER A 10 -2.68 26.79 12.01
C SER A 10 -3.99 26.89 11.25
N GLU A 11 -4.45 28.10 10.88
CA GLU A 11 -5.64 28.30 10.07
C GLU A 11 -5.52 27.64 8.67
N THR A 12 -4.37 27.81 8.02
CA THR A 12 -4.11 27.21 6.72
C THR A 12 -4.07 25.68 6.81
N LYS A 13 -3.43 25.14 7.84
CA LYS A 13 -3.36 23.72 8.11
C LYS A 13 -4.75 23.12 8.34
N ASP A 14 -5.56 23.76 9.16
CA ASP A 14 -6.93 23.30 9.44
C ASP A 14 -7.82 23.35 8.22
N ALA A 15 -7.72 24.39 7.39
CA ALA A 15 -8.43 24.48 6.11
C ALA A 15 -8.02 23.37 5.13
N LEU A 16 -6.75 22.98 5.11
CA LEU A 16 -6.25 21.89 4.26
C LEU A 16 -6.64 20.50 4.77
N LEU A 17 -6.88 20.37 6.07
CA LEU A 17 -7.32 19.14 6.71
C LEU A 17 -8.85 18.99 6.72
N GLU A 18 -9.59 20.01 6.28
CA GLU A 18 -11.05 19.98 6.21
C GLU A 18 -11.51 18.88 5.24
N GLY A 19 -12.47 18.07 5.67
CA GLY A 19 -13.00 16.94 4.89
C GLY A 19 -12.13 15.66 4.93
N LEU A 20 -10.97 15.68 5.60
CA LEU A 20 -10.16 14.48 5.84
C LEU A 20 -10.46 13.92 7.23
N GLN A 21 -10.64 12.60 7.36
CA GLN A 21 -10.94 11.92 8.62
C GLN A 21 -9.94 10.79 8.90
N GLY A 22 -9.80 10.44 10.18
CA GLY A 22 -8.99 9.31 10.62
C GLY A 22 -7.51 9.45 10.28
N ASN A 23 -6.89 8.35 9.88
CA ASN A 23 -5.46 8.29 9.60
C ASN A 23 -5.02 9.22 8.46
N LYS A 24 -5.84 9.39 7.41
CA LYS A 24 -5.54 10.31 6.30
C LYS A 24 -5.32 11.75 6.79
N ARG A 25 -6.10 12.18 7.79
CA ARG A 25 -5.91 13.49 8.42
C ARG A 25 -4.59 13.58 9.18
N THR A 26 -4.23 12.54 9.94
CA THR A 26 -2.98 12.50 10.73
C THR A 26 -1.76 12.49 9.82
N VAL A 27 -1.77 11.67 8.77
CA VAL A 27 -0.68 11.60 7.79
C VAL A 27 -0.49 12.96 7.12
N MET A 28 -1.57 13.57 6.63
CA MET A 28 -1.50 14.88 5.98
C MET A 28 -0.99 15.97 6.94
N ALA A 29 -1.46 15.97 8.18
CA ALA A 29 -1.01 16.93 9.19
C ALA A 29 0.50 16.83 9.45
N THR A 30 1.03 15.61 9.57
CA THR A 30 2.45 15.35 9.81
C THR A 30 3.30 15.75 8.60
N THR A 31 2.85 15.40 7.39
CA THR A 31 3.59 15.75 6.16
C THR A 31 3.62 17.25 5.89
N LEU A 32 2.54 17.96 6.17
CA LEU A 32 2.51 19.44 6.10
C LEU A 32 3.47 20.08 7.10
N GLU A 33 3.58 19.55 8.32
CA GLU A 33 4.51 20.04 9.31
C GLU A 33 5.96 19.79 8.93
N ASN A 34 6.27 18.62 8.34
CA ASN A 34 7.59 18.31 7.79
C ASN A 34 7.97 19.26 6.66
N THR A 35 7.02 19.58 5.78
CA THR A 35 7.24 20.55 4.69
C THR A 35 7.58 21.92 5.23
N ARG A 36 6.85 22.39 6.27
CA ARG A 36 7.13 23.67 6.93
C ARG A 36 8.55 23.68 7.50
N LYS A 37 8.96 22.63 8.22
CA LYS A 37 10.31 22.51 8.77
C LYS A 37 11.37 22.54 7.67
N TYR A 38 11.20 21.77 6.62
CA TYR A 38 12.12 21.72 5.49
C TYR A 38 12.28 23.09 4.82
N LEU A 39 11.19 23.80 4.58
CA LEU A 39 11.21 25.13 3.99
C LEU A 39 11.91 26.15 4.92
N SER A 40 11.69 26.06 6.24
CA SER A 40 12.35 26.94 7.20
C SER A 40 13.85 26.67 7.30
N GLU A 41 14.27 25.41 7.24
CA GLU A 41 15.68 24.99 7.24
C GLU A 41 16.39 25.41 5.96
N SER A 42 15.77 25.24 4.79
CA SER A 42 16.35 25.65 3.51
C SER A 42 16.43 27.18 3.37
N ALA A 43 15.49 27.91 3.93
CA ALA A 43 15.53 29.37 3.99
C ALA A 43 16.68 29.90 4.86
N THR A 44 17.06 29.18 5.90
CA THR A 44 18.19 29.52 6.78
C THR A 44 19.54 29.28 6.10
N ALA A 45 19.62 28.40 5.11
CA ALA A 45 20.82 28.10 4.34
C ALA A 45 21.17 29.16 3.26
N GLY A 46 20.50 30.30 3.21
CA GLY A 46 20.92 31.50 2.49
C GLY A 46 20.59 31.57 0.99
N ALA A 47 19.79 30.62 0.46
CA ALA A 47 19.47 30.57 -0.96
C ALA A 47 18.03 30.96 -1.33
N THR A 48 17.14 31.15 -0.37
CA THR A 48 15.71 31.36 -0.66
C THR A 48 15.22 32.68 -0.05
N SER A 49 14.78 33.61 -0.88
CA SER A 49 14.15 34.85 -0.38
C SER A 49 12.76 34.54 0.19
N ALA A 50 12.35 35.26 1.23
CA ALA A 50 11.03 35.10 1.85
C ALA A 50 9.84 35.30 0.87
N GLY A 51 10.06 35.99 -0.26
CA GLY A 51 9.10 36.15 -1.34
C GLY A 51 8.80 34.85 -2.10
N ASN A 52 9.81 34.00 -2.31
CA ASN A 52 9.64 32.71 -2.99
C ASN A 52 8.89 31.68 -2.13
N VAL A 53 9.04 31.73 -0.80
CA VAL A 53 8.32 30.86 0.12
C VAL A 53 6.83 31.19 0.13
N ALA A 54 6.47 32.48 0.02
CA ALA A 54 5.05 32.90 -0.06
C ALA A 54 4.38 32.48 -1.37
N THR A 55 5.12 32.45 -2.47
CA THR A 55 4.62 31.98 -3.79
C THR A 55 4.45 30.47 -3.80
N LEU A 56 5.39 29.76 -3.17
CA LEU A 56 5.31 28.30 -3.01
C LEU A 56 4.03 27.86 -2.26
N ASN A 57 3.65 28.58 -1.21
CA ASN A 57 2.45 28.26 -0.43
C ASN A 57 1.13 28.33 -1.22
N ARG A 58 1.06 29.10 -2.30
CA ARG A 58 -0.17 29.25 -3.08
C ARG A 58 -0.42 28.10 -4.06
N VAL A 59 0.62 27.51 -4.60
CA VAL A 59 0.51 26.50 -5.66
C VAL A 59 0.69 25.07 -5.13
N ILE A 60 1.62 24.87 -4.18
CA ILE A 60 2.00 23.56 -3.68
C ILE A 60 0.94 22.93 -2.77
N LEU A 61 0.35 23.72 -1.85
CA LEU A 61 -0.57 23.17 -0.87
C LEU A 61 -1.80 22.48 -1.46
N PRO A 62 -2.47 23.00 -2.49
CA PRO A 62 -3.56 22.29 -3.16
C PRO A 62 -3.10 21.01 -3.86
N VAL A 63 -1.90 21.01 -4.44
CA VAL A 63 -1.32 19.84 -5.10
C VAL A 63 -0.98 18.75 -4.09
N ILE A 64 -0.37 19.11 -2.96
CA ILE A 64 -0.09 18.19 -1.85
C ILE A 64 -1.36 17.51 -1.37
N ARG A 65 -2.43 18.30 -1.14
CA ARG A 65 -3.72 17.76 -0.70
C ARG A 65 -4.32 16.79 -1.71
N ARG A 66 -4.14 17.04 -3.00
CA ARG A 66 -4.67 16.18 -4.07
C ARG A 66 -3.90 14.88 -4.22
N VAL A 67 -2.57 14.91 -4.16
CA VAL A 67 -1.70 13.75 -4.41
C VAL A 67 -1.70 12.76 -3.25
N MET A 68 -1.47 13.23 -2.02
CA MET A 68 -1.36 12.33 -0.87
C MET A 68 -2.61 11.46 -0.61
N PRO A 69 -3.85 11.99 -0.64
CA PRO A 69 -5.03 11.17 -0.45
C PRO A 69 -5.37 10.24 -1.63
N THR A 70 -4.82 10.51 -2.83
CA THR A 70 -5.10 9.71 -4.02
C THR A 70 -4.17 8.52 -4.20
N VAL A 71 -3.05 8.46 -3.47
CA VAL A 71 -2.14 7.31 -3.49
C VAL A 71 -2.85 6.08 -2.93
N ILE A 72 -2.87 5.00 -3.72
CA ILE A 72 -3.53 3.75 -3.35
C ILE A 72 -2.88 3.06 -2.15
N ALA A 73 -1.63 3.38 -1.87
CA ALA A 73 -0.91 2.88 -0.70
C ALA A 73 -1.69 3.07 0.61
N ASN A 74 -2.48 4.15 0.74
CA ASN A 74 -3.32 4.39 1.91
C ASN A 74 -4.38 3.30 2.14
N GLU A 75 -4.78 2.59 1.09
CA GLU A 75 -5.82 1.56 1.16
C GLU A 75 -5.24 0.14 1.24
N LEU A 76 -4.07 -0.09 0.63
CA LEU A 76 -3.47 -1.42 0.52
C LEU A 76 -2.47 -1.73 1.63
N VAL A 77 -1.69 -0.74 2.06
CA VAL A 77 -0.61 -0.92 3.04
C VAL A 77 -0.80 -0.01 4.25
N GLY A 78 -0.05 -0.26 5.31
CA GLY A 78 -0.02 0.62 6.48
C GLY A 78 0.69 1.92 6.14
N VAL A 79 0.17 3.04 6.62
CA VAL A 79 0.78 4.36 6.38
C VAL A 79 1.23 4.94 7.70
N GLN A 80 2.53 5.16 7.83
CA GLN A 80 3.15 5.78 9.00
C GLN A 80 4.07 6.91 8.58
N PRO A 81 3.72 8.17 8.85
CA PRO A 81 4.55 9.30 8.48
C PRO A 81 5.85 9.32 9.29
N MET A 82 6.96 9.64 8.62
CA MET A 82 8.27 9.79 9.26
C MET A 82 8.49 11.23 9.69
N THR A 83 9.15 11.40 10.83
CA THR A 83 9.57 12.72 11.36
C THR A 83 10.99 13.09 10.96
N GLY A 84 11.77 12.14 10.44
CA GLY A 84 13.15 12.30 10.00
C GLY A 84 13.44 11.49 8.74
N PRO A 85 14.64 11.65 8.14
CA PRO A 85 15.01 10.94 6.92
C PRO A 85 15.18 9.42 7.11
N VAL A 86 15.34 8.98 8.35
CA VAL A 86 15.44 7.56 8.74
C VAL A 86 14.43 7.29 9.83
N GLY A 87 13.64 6.26 9.64
CA GLY A 87 12.69 5.73 10.60
C GLY A 87 13.03 4.32 11.04
N GLN A 88 12.43 3.85 12.12
CA GLN A 88 12.55 2.48 12.60
C GLN A 88 11.16 1.91 12.89
N ILE A 89 10.92 0.70 12.39
CA ILE A 89 9.73 -0.08 12.70
C ILE A 89 10.13 -1.21 13.62
N HIS A 90 9.43 -1.33 14.75
CA HIS A 90 9.67 -2.38 15.73
C HIS A 90 8.57 -3.44 15.62
N THR A 91 8.97 -4.70 15.54
CA THR A 91 8.06 -5.85 15.54
C THR A 91 8.34 -6.70 16.78
N LEU A 92 7.30 -6.94 17.57
CA LEU A 92 7.37 -7.80 18.75
C LEU A 92 6.96 -9.22 18.35
N ARG A 93 7.80 -10.21 18.68
CA ARG A 93 7.56 -11.62 18.40
C ARG A 93 7.75 -12.46 19.65
N VAL A 94 6.92 -13.47 19.76
CA VAL A 94 7.03 -14.49 20.82
C VAL A 94 7.61 -15.75 20.20
N ARG A 95 8.66 -16.31 20.81
CA ARG A 95 9.37 -17.48 20.30
C ARG A 95 9.46 -18.58 21.36
N TYR A 96 9.52 -19.82 20.89
CA TYR A 96 9.88 -20.96 21.73
C TYR A 96 11.36 -20.85 22.13
N SER A 97 11.64 -20.88 23.43
CA SER A 97 13.04 -20.83 23.92
C SER A 97 13.69 -22.20 23.95
N ASP A 98 12.91 -23.24 24.16
CA ASP A 98 13.39 -24.60 24.32
C ASP A 98 12.94 -25.48 23.14
N THR A 99 13.76 -26.41 22.73
CA THR A 99 13.39 -27.40 21.72
C THR A 99 12.59 -28.51 22.40
N PHE A 100 11.44 -28.80 21.86
CA PHE A 100 10.54 -29.84 22.34
C PHE A 100 10.19 -30.80 21.19
N SER A 101 10.42 -32.09 21.43
CA SER A 101 10.04 -33.15 20.52
C SER A 101 8.81 -33.83 21.04
N SER A 102 7.70 -33.76 20.29
CA SER A 102 6.50 -34.53 20.62
C SER A 102 6.56 -35.90 19.98
N SER A 103 6.20 -36.93 20.73
CA SER A 103 6.13 -38.31 20.21
C SER A 103 4.92 -38.55 19.32
N SER A 104 3.85 -37.80 19.54
CA SER A 104 2.54 -38.00 18.88
C SER A 104 2.04 -36.76 18.15
N GLY A 105 2.73 -35.61 18.26
CA GLY A 105 2.29 -34.35 17.72
C GLY A 105 3.41 -33.48 17.17
N THR A 106 3.10 -32.23 16.92
CA THR A 106 4.02 -31.27 16.34
C THR A 106 4.96 -30.71 17.40
N GLY A 107 6.25 -31.03 17.33
CA GLY A 107 7.27 -30.48 18.21
C GLY A 107 7.56 -28.99 17.91
N ALA A 108 8.43 -28.39 18.71
CA ALA A 108 8.96 -27.04 18.52
C ALA A 108 10.47 -27.03 18.54
N THR A 109 11.08 -26.21 17.71
CA THR A 109 12.52 -25.93 17.72
C THR A 109 12.77 -24.60 18.41
N ALA A 110 13.81 -24.51 19.24
CA ALA A 110 14.20 -23.26 19.87
C ALA A 110 14.41 -22.16 18.81
N GLY A 111 13.81 -21.00 19.01
CA GLY A 111 13.82 -19.87 18.07
C GLY A 111 12.68 -19.86 17.06
N GLU A 112 11.86 -20.92 16.95
CA GLU A 112 10.62 -20.89 16.18
C GLU A 112 9.62 -19.92 16.81
N GLU A 113 8.75 -19.34 15.97
CA GLU A 113 7.71 -18.42 16.44
C GLU A 113 6.60 -19.18 17.16
N ALA A 114 6.35 -18.78 18.39
CA ALA A 114 5.23 -19.27 19.18
C ALA A 114 3.95 -18.53 18.77
N LEU A 115 2.80 -19.14 19.02
CA LEU A 115 1.48 -18.61 18.60
C LEU A 115 1.33 -18.51 17.08
N SER A 116 2.16 -19.24 16.35
CA SER A 116 2.06 -19.33 14.90
C SER A 116 0.73 -19.97 14.49
N PRO A 117 0.04 -19.41 13.47
CA PRO A 117 -1.22 -19.97 12.99
C PRO A 117 -1.07 -21.32 12.28
N PHE A 118 0.13 -21.67 11.82
CA PHE A 118 0.36 -22.93 11.09
C PHE A 118 0.82 -24.07 11.96
N LYS A 119 1.46 -23.74 13.06
CA LYS A 119 2.08 -24.72 13.92
C LYS A 119 1.93 -24.30 15.38
N ILE A 120 1.25 -25.12 16.15
CA ILE A 120 1.26 -25.04 17.60
C ILE A 120 2.06 -26.25 18.08
N ALA A 121 3.02 -26.01 18.95
CA ALA A 121 3.73 -27.10 19.60
C ALA A 121 2.79 -27.80 20.56
N GLU A 122 2.32 -28.95 20.16
CA GLU A 122 1.41 -29.75 20.94
C GLU A 122 2.17 -30.44 22.08
N GLY A 123 1.68 -30.24 23.30
CA GLY A 123 2.32 -30.78 24.50
C GLY A 123 3.44 -29.90 25.08
N TYR A 124 3.77 -28.75 24.48
CA TYR A 124 4.86 -27.87 24.95
C TYR A 124 4.72 -27.44 26.43
N SER A 125 3.50 -27.30 26.90
CA SER A 125 3.18 -26.98 28.30
C SER A 125 2.87 -28.20 29.18
N GLY A 126 3.01 -29.40 28.64
CA GLY A 126 2.58 -30.63 29.30
C GLY A 126 3.52 -31.80 29.06
N ASN A 127 3.02 -32.84 28.42
CA ASN A 127 3.70 -34.12 28.19
C ASN A 127 3.86 -34.39 26.69
N ASP A 128 4.79 -35.26 26.33
CA ASP A 128 5.08 -35.72 24.97
C ASP A 128 3.89 -36.32 24.24
N ASP A 129 2.87 -36.84 24.99
CA ASP A 129 1.64 -37.43 24.45
C ASP A 129 0.53 -36.42 24.17
N ILE A 130 0.84 -35.13 24.01
CA ILE A 130 -0.17 -34.07 23.73
C ILE A 130 -1.17 -33.89 24.87
N LYS A 131 -0.85 -34.30 26.09
CA LYS A 131 -1.69 -34.23 27.27
C LYS A 131 -1.06 -33.37 28.35
N ALA A 132 -1.88 -32.97 29.31
CA ALA A 132 -1.34 -32.39 30.54
C ALA A 132 -0.43 -33.40 31.27
N GLY A 133 0.73 -32.97 31.67
CA GLY A 133 1.62 -33.81 32.45
C GLY A 133 1.07 -34.13 33.85
N SER A 134 1.46 -35.26 34.41
CA SER A 134 1.08 -35.58 35.79
C SER A 134 1.73 -34.60 36.77
N THR A 135 1.05 -34.27 37.86
CA THR A 135 1.57 -33.34 38.86
C THR A 135 2.95 -33.83 39.37
N ALA A 136 3.10 -35.13 39.61
CA ALA A 136 4.34 -35.72 40.08
C ALA A 136 5.52 -35.61 39.07
N SER A 137 5.23 -35.57 37.75
CA SER A 137 6.29 -35.43 36.72
C SER A 137 6.70 -34.00 36.49
N LEU A 138 5.81 -33.04 36.76
CA LEU A 138 6.05 -31.60 36.54
C LEU A 138 6.50 -30.90 37.85
N GLU A 139 6.33 -31.55 39.00
CA GLU A 139 6.76 -31.03 40.28
C GLU A 139 8.29 -30.97 40.36
N GLY A 140 8.83 -29.78 40.59
CA GLY A 140 10.30 -29.55 40.62
C GLY A 140 11.00 -29.40 39.27
N THR A 141 10.27 -29.50 38.14
CA THR A 141 10.80 -29.21 36.80
C THR A 141 10.41 -27.83 36.34
N ALA A 142 11.36 -27.07 35.81
CA ALA A 142 11.05 -25.83 35.11
C ALA A 142 10.35 -26.20 33.79
N GLY A 143 9.10 -25.80 33.60
CA GLY A 143 8.41 -25.98 32.33
C GLY A 143 9.14 -25.29 31.17
N ASN A 144 8.78 -25.66 29.93
CA ASN A 144 9.32 -25.03 28.72
C ASN A 144 9.00 -23.55 28.70
N ARG A 145 9.91 -22.76 28.15
CA ARG A 145 9.90 -21.30 28.23
C ARG A 145 9.56 -20.67 26.87
N LEU A 146 8.89 -19.53 26.92
CA LEU A 146 8.71 -18.61 25.79
C LEU A 146 9.58 -17.39 25.99
N SER A 147 10.12 -16.85 24.93
CA SER A 147 10.88 -15.60 24.90
C SER A 147 10.22 -14.57 24.02
N ILE A 148 10.39 -13.30 24.38
CA ILE A 148 9.94 -12.17 23.58
C ILE A 148 11.15 -11.58 22.87
N GLN A 149 11.07 -11.44 21.57
CA GLN A 149 12.11 -10.81 20.75
C GLN A 149 11.54 -9.57 20.08
N ILE A 150 12.27 -8.46 20.17
CA ILE A 150 11.97 -7.23 19.46
C ILE A 150 12.90 -7.15 18.25
N LEU A 151 12.33 -7.19 17.05
CA LEU A 151 13.03 -6.99 15.80
C LEU A 151 12.81 -5.56 15.34
N LYS A 152 13.86 -4.93 14.81
CA LYS A 152 13.78 -3.59 14.21
C LYS A 152 14.11 -3.66 12.74
N GLN A 153 13.35 -2.91 11.94
CA GLN A 153 13.66 -2.65 10.54
C GLN A 153 13.84 -1.15 10.35
N THR A 154 14.87 -0.76 9.63
CA THR A 154 15.14 0.63 9.29
C THR A 154 14.47 0.98 7.98
N VAL A 155 13.87 2.16 7.92
CA VAL A 155 13.28 2.75 6.72
C VAL A 155 14.04 4.02 6.40
N GLU A 156 14.51 4.12 5.17
CA GLU A 156 15.20 5.32 4.67
C GLU A 156 14.32 6.04 3.66
N ALA A 157 14.23 7.36 3.77
CA ALA A 157 13.51 8.17 2.82
C ALA A 157 14.28 8.31 1.51
N LYS A 158 13.71 7.81 0.43
CA LYS A 158 14.19 7.95 -0.95
C LYS A 158 13.51 9.13 -1.63
N THR A 159 14.13 9.67 -2.66
CA THR A 159 13.65 10.86 -3.37
C THR A 159 13.22 10.50 -4.78
N ARG A 160 12.04 10.96 -5.20
CA ARG A 160 11.63 11.02 -6.60
C ARG A 160 11.60 12.46 -7.05
N LYS A 161 12.09 12.72 -8.26
CA LYS A 161 12.10 14.04 -8.88
C LYS A 161 11.66 13.92 -10.33
N LEU A 162 10.82 14.83 -10.75
CA LEU A 162 10.39 14.96 -12.13
C LEU A 162 10.35 16.45 -12.48
N SER A 163 10.80 16.79 -13.68
CA SER A 163 10.79 18.17 -14.17
C SER A 163 10.16 18.25 -15.55
N ALA A 164 9.50 19.35 -15.82
CA ALA A 164 9.00 19.69 -17.14
C ALA A 164 9.44 21.08 -17.52
N ARG A 165 9.55 21.32 -18.81
CA ARG A 165 9.86 22.63 -19.42
C ARG A 165 8.96 22.86 -20.63
N TRP A 166 8.72 24.11 -20.93
CA TRP A 166 7.96 24.53 -22.09
C TRP A 166 8.53 25.84 -22.65
N THR A 167 8.15 26.21 -23.86
CA THR A 167 8.56 27.47 -24.47
C THR A 167 7.54 28.57 -24.20
N PHE A 168 7.99 29.81 -24.09
CA PHE A 168 7.09 30.97 -23.90
C PHE A 168 6.11 31.13 -25.04
N GLU A 169 6.59 30.93 -26.28
CA GLU A 169 5.77 31.06 -27.48
C GLU A 169 4.60 30.07 -27.43
N ALA A 170 4.87 28.79 -27.08
CA ALA A 170 3.83 27.77 -26.96
C ALA A 170 2.80 28.13 -25.89
N ALA A 171 3.22 28.70 -24.76
CA ALA A 171 2.31 29.13 -23.71
C ALA A 171 1.43 30.29 -24.14
N GLN A 172 2.00 31.29 -24.81
CA GLN A 172 1.26 32.45 -25.33
C GLN A 172 0.27 32.05 -26.43
N ASP A 173 0.70 31.21 -27.35
CA ASP A 173 -0.16 30.75 -28.45
C ASP A 173 -1.33 29.90 -27.95
N ALA A 174 -1.10 29.01 -27.01
CA ALA A 174 -2.16 28.20 -26.41
C ALA A 174 -3.16 29.06 -25.63
N GLN A 175 -2.68 30.03 -24.88
CA GLN A 175 -3.54 30.95 -24.15
C GLN A 175 -4.34 31.85 -25.08
N ALA A 176 -3.72 32.37 -26.15
CA ALA A 176 -4.36 33.26 -27.10
C ALA A 176 -5.37 32.54 -28.00
N GLN A 177 -5.09 31.31 -28.44
CA GLN A 177 -5.94 30.59 -29.39
C GLN A 177 -6.96 29.68 -28.71
N GLN A 178 -6.61 29.06 -27.58
CA GLN A 178 -7.43 28.02 -26.94
C GLN A 178 -7.86 28.39 -25.52
N GLY A 179 -7.29 29.44 -24.92
CA GLY A 179 -7.58 29.82 -23.55
C GLY A 179 -7.09 28.83 -22.50
N ILE A 180 -6.12 27.97 -22.84
CA ILE A 180 -5.57 26.94 -21.98
C ILE A 180 -4.34 27.49 -21.26
N ASP A 181 -4.30 27.30 -19.94
CA ASP A 181 -3.12 27.56 -19.13
C ASP A 181 -2.21 26.33 -19.13
N ILE A 182 -1.14 26.37 -19.95
CA ILE A 182 -0.17 25.28 -20.07
C ILE A 182 0.53 25.00 -18.74
N GLU A 183 0.79 26.01 -17.93
CA GLU A 183 1.47 25.82 -16.63
C GLU A 183 0.62 24.96 -15.68
N ALA A 184 -0.68 25.26 -15.57
CA ALA A 184 -1.58 24.51 -14.73
C ALA A 184 -1.75 23.06 -15.21
N GLU A 185 -1.85 22.83 -16.51
CA GLU A 185 -1.97 21.50 -17.11
C GLU A 185 -0.70 20.66 -16.91
N ILE A 186 0.48 21.23 -17.13
CA ILE A 186 1.74 20.55 -16.92
C ILE A 186 1.93 20.18 -15.44
N MET A 187 1.60 21.09 -14.51
CA MET A 187 1.69 20.80 -13.08
C MET A 187 0.74 19.65 -12.68
N ALA A 188 -0.47 19.62 -13.21
CA ALA A 188 -1.42 18.54 -12.98
C ALA A 188 -0.91 17.20 -13.53
N ALA A 189 -0.36 17.21 -14.76
CA ALA A 189 0.19 16.02 -15.38
C ALA A 189 1.41 15.47 -14.62
N LEU A 190 2.34 16.32 -14.17
CA LEU A 190 3.48 15.89 -13.37
C LEU A 190 3.07 15.28 -12.03
N ALA A 191 2.08 15.87 -11.37
CA ALA A 191 1.56 15.34 -10.10
C ALA A 191 0.91 13.97 -10.30
N GLN A 192 0.17 13.80 -11.39
CA GLN A 192 -0.49 12.54 -11.74
C GLN A 192 0.53 11.44 -12.08
N GLU A 193 1.58 11.77 -12.82
CA GLU A 193 2.64 10.84 -13.20
C GLU A 193 3.39 10.32 -11.96
N ILE A 194 3.81 11.22 -11.06
CA ILE A 194 4.48 10.81 -9.81
C ILE A 194 3.59 9.91 -8.96
N THR A 195 2.29 10.21 -8.90
CA THR A 195 1.34 9.39 -8.15
C THR A 195 1.21 8.00 -8.77
N ALA A 196 1.10 7.92 -10.09
CA ALA A 196 1.03 6.66 -10.80
C ALA A 196 2.30 5.81 -10.61
N GLU A 197 3.48 6.44 -10.65
CA GLU A 197 4.74 5.74 -10.39
C GLU A 197 4.82 5.17 -8.97
N ILE A 198 4.37 5.92 -7.96
CA ILE A 198 4.35 5.45 -6.57
C ILE A 198 3.39 4.25 -6.44
N ASP A 199 2.21 4.36 -7.02
CA ASP A 199 1.23 3.26 -6.99
C ASP A 199 1.76 2.00 -7.66
N GLN A 200 2.42 2.13 -8.82
CA GLN A 200 3.03 1.00 -9.53
C GLN A 200 4.20 0.39 -8.74
N GLU A 201 5.03 1.19 -8.08
CA GLU A 201 6.10 0.69 -7.21
C GLU A 201 5.51 -0.17 -6.08
N VAL A 202 4.49 0.33 -5.39
CA VAL A 202 3.84 -0.39 -4.29
C VAL A 202 3.21 -1.70 -4.78
N ILE A 203 2.42 -1.65 -5.86
CA ILE A 203 1.75 -2.85 -6.39
C ILE A 203 2.76 -3.87 -6.90
N THR A 204 3.80 -3.45 -7.60
CA THR A 204 4.85 -4.35 -8.12
C THR A 204 5.59 -5.03 -6.98
N SER A 205 5.93 -4.29 -5.93
CA SER A 205 6.55 -4.84 -4.74
C SER A 205 5.65 -5.86 -4.04
N LEU A 206 4.37 -5.53 -3.81
CA LEU A 206 3.40 -6.46 -3.20
C LEU A 206 3.18 -7.72 -4.06
N THR A 207 3.15 -7.59 -5.38
CA THR A 207 3.02 -8.71 -6.31
C THR A 207 4.24 -9.63 -6.26
N SER A 208 5.43 -9.05 -6.15
CA SER A 208 6.68 -9.79 -5.97
C SER A 208 6.69 -10.55 -4.64
N LEU A 209 6.25 -9.91 -3.56
CA LEU A 209 6.16 -10.51 -2.22
C LEU A 209 5.14 -11.65 -2.14
N ALA A 210 4.03 -11.55 -2.87
CA ALA A 210 3.03 -12.62 -2.93
C ALA A 210 3.59 -13.91 -3.54
N GLY A 211 4.73 -13.81 -4.26
CA GLY A 211 5.48 -14.95 -4.79
C GLY A 211 4.70 -15.77 -5.82
N THR A 212 4.80 -17.09 -5.72
CA THR A 212 4.10 -18.01 -6.61
C THR A 212 2.59 -17.98 -6.34
N ALA A 213 1.80 -18.01 -7.40
CA ALA A 213 0.34 -18.06 -7.29
C ALA A 213 -0.12 -19.28 -6.49
N ALA A 214 -0.98 -19.07 -5.51
CA ALA A 214 -1.54 -20.14 -4.70
C ALA A 214 -2.53 -21.01 -5.50
N LEU A 215 -3.23 -20.40 -6.45
CA LEU A 215 -4.19 -21.03 -7.34
C LEU A 215 -4.02 -20.46 -8.75
N THR A 216 -4.38 -21.27 -9.74
CA THR A 216 -4.41 -20.85 -11.15
C THR A 216 -5.84 -20.96 -11.66
N TYR A 217 -6.35 -19.89 -12.22
CA TYR A 217 -7.62 -19.90 -12.95
C TYR A 217 -7.35 -20.16 -14.42
N ASP A 218 -7.90 -21.26 -14.92
CA ASP A 218 -7.89 -21.62 -16.33
C ASP A 218 -9.33 -21.88 -16.75
N GLN A 219 -9.87 -21.00 -17.58
CA GLN A 219 -11.26 -21.11 -18.04
C GLN A 219 -11.50 -22.41 -18.80
N ALA A 220 -10.54 -22.88 -19.60
CA ALA A 220 -10.66 -24.12 -20.34
C ALA A 220 -10.72 -25.37 -19.43
N ALA A 221 -10.08 -25.32 -18.26
CA ALA A 221 -10.10 -26.40 -17.29
C ALA A 221 -11.39 -26.42 -16.45
N VAL A 222 -12.06 -25.29 -16.29
CA VAL A 222 -13.35 -25.20 -15.58
C VAL A 222 -14.47 -25.79 -16.46
N SER A 223 -14.38 -25.64 -17.75
CA SER A 223 -15.37 -26.07 -18.74
C SER A 223 -15.20 -27.52 -19.14
N GLY A 224 -15.48 -28.42 -18.23
CA GLY A 224 -15.51 -29.89 -18.58
C GLY A 224 -16.72 -30.34 -19.38
N THR A 225 -17.81 -29.59 -19.38
CA THR A 225 -19.08 -29.82 -20.14
C THR A 225 -19.62 -28.43 -20.51
N ALA A 226 -20.40 -28.35 -21.61
CA ALA A 226 -20.92 -27.06 -22.10
C ALA A 226 -21.69 -26.27 -21.01
N THR A 227 -21.00 -25.44 -20.31
CA THR A 227 -21.49 -24.50 -19.28
C THR A 227 -21.63 -23.12 -19.89
N PHE A 228 -22.47 -22.29 -19.27
CA PHE A 228 -22.56 -20.88 -19.64
C PHE A 228 -21.27 -20.17 -19.24
N VAL A 229 -20.75 -19.31 -20.11
CA VAL A 229 -19.51 -18.54 -19.87
C VAL A 229 -19.55 -17.75 -18.56
N GLY A 230 -20.72 -17.22 -18.18
CA GLY A 230 -20.90 -16.53 -16.91
C GLY A 230 -20.67 -17.40 -15.68
N ASP A 231 -20.98 -18.69 -15.74
CA ASP A 231 -20.73 -19.63 -14.65
C ASP A 231 -19.23 -19.98 -14.56
N GLU A 232 -18.56 -20.07 -15.71
CA GLU A 232 -17.10 -20.23 -15.75
C GLU A 232 -16.41 -19.02 -15.10
N HIS A 233 -16.87 -17.81 -15.39
CA HIS A 233 -16.34 -16.58 -14.78
C HIS A 233 -16.64 -16.50 -13.29
N ALA A 234 -17.77 -17.05 -12.83
CA ALA A 234 -18.08 -17.12 -11.39
C ALA A 234 -17.07 -17.99 -10.61
N ALA A 235 -16.46 -19.00 -11.25
CA ALA A 235 -15.43 -19.81 -10.63
C ALA A 235 -14.19 -19.01 -10.21
N LEU A 236 -13.86 -17.93 -10.94
CA LEU A 236 -12.78 -17.01 -10.55
C LEU A 236 -13.05 -16.36 -9.19
N ALA A 237 -14.28 -15.91 -8.94
CA ALA A 237 -14.66 -15.31 -7.65
C ALA A 237 -14.52 -16.32 -6.50
N VAL A 238 -14.83 -17.59 -6.74
CA VAL A 238 -14.63 -18.67 -5.76
C VAL A 238 -13.15 -18.89 -5.47
N GLN A 239 -12.28 -18.86 -6.47
CA GLN A 239 -10.84 -18.99 -6.27
C GLN A 239 -10.25 -17.80 -5.50
N ILE A 240 -10.69 -16.58 -5.80
CA ILE A 240 -10.30 -15.37 -5.06
C ILE A 240 -10.67 -15.51 -3.58
N ASN A 241 -11.90 -15.95 -3.28
CA ASN A 241 -12.33 -16.18 -1.90
C ASN A 241 -11.53 -17.28 -1.20
N ARG A 242 -11.18 -18.34 -1.92
CA ARG A 242 -10.34 -19.40 -1.36
C ARG A 242 -8.97 -18.88 -0.97
N VAL A 243 -8.34 -18.04 -1.79
CA VAL A 243 -7.04 -17.41 -1.46
C VAL A 243 -7.21 -16.42 -0.29
N ALA A 244 -8.30 -15.65 -0.24
CA ALA A 244 -8.59 -14.79 0.90
C ALA A 244 -8.70 -15.57 2.22
N ASN A 245 -9.34 -16.75 2.19
CA ASN A 245 -9.43 -17.65 3.33
C ASN A 245 -8.08 -18.29 3.69
N LEU A 246 -7.20 -18.56 2.72
CA LEU A 246 -5.82 -18.98 3.00
C LEU A 246 -5.05 -17.91 3.77
N ILE A 247 -5.24 -16.63 3.42
CA ILE A 247 -4.66 -15.51 4.18
C ILE A 247 -5.20 -15.52 5.62
N ALA A 248 -6.52 -15.74 5.81
CA ALA A 248 -7.11 -15.86 7.15
C ALA A 248 -6.51 -17.02 7.96
N GLN A 249 -6.28 -18.16 7.33
CA GLN A 249 -5.63 -19.30 7.97
C GLN A 249 -4.18 -18.99 8.36
N ARG A 250 -3.46 -18.26 7.49
CA ARG A 250 -2.07 -17.89 7.73
C ARG A 250 -1.91 -16.83 8.81
N THR A 251 -2.70 -15.78 8.76
CA THR A 251 -2.57 -14.64 9.68
C THR A 251 -3.37 -14.79 10.96
N ARG A 252 -4.47 -15.57 10.94
CA ARG A 252 -5.50 -15.65 11.99
C ARG A 252 -6.02 -14.30 12.48
N ARG A 253 -5.86 -13.27 11.65
CA ARG A 253 -6.35 -11.91 11.93
C ARG A 253 -7.57 -11.56 11.11
N GLY A 254 -7.68 -12.10 9.91
CA GLY A 254 -8.82 -11.89 9.02
C GLY A 254 -8.56 -12.40 7.61
N ALA A 255 -9.62 -12.58 6.85
CA ALA A 255 -9.52 -12.92 5.43
C ALA A 255 -9.05 -11.72 4.62
N GLY A 256 -8.48 -11.96 3.44
CA GLY A 256 -8.12 -10.90 2.50
C GLY A 256 -9.31 -9.96 2.28
N ASN A 257 -9.10 -8.66 2.45
CA ASN A 257 -10.14 -7.64 2.38
C ASN A 257 -9.98 -6.67 1.21
N TRP A 258 -8.91 -6.82 0.43
CA TRP A 258 -8.71 -6.06 -0.80
C TRP A 258 -8.11 -6.96 -1.90
N ALA A 259 -8.39 -6.61 -3.15
CA ALA A 259 -7.82 -7.26 -4.33
C ALA A 259 -7.47 -6.23 -5.39
N VAL A 260 -6.36 -6.43 -6.08
CA VAL A 260 -5.94 -5.64 -7.24
C VAL A 260 -6.03 -6.53 -8.46
N VAL A 261 -6.73 -6.08 -9.49
CA VAL A 261 -7.01 -6.83 -10.72
C VAL A 261 -6.61 -6.03 -11.96
N SER A 262 -6.36 -6.74 -13.07
CA SER A 262 -6.22 -6.11 -14.39
C SER A 262 -7.59 -5.72 -14.97
N PRO A 263 -7.65 -4.84 -15.98
CA PRO A 263 -8.90 -4.53 -16.67
C PRO A 263 -9.57 -5.75 -17.31
N THR A 264 -8.79 -6.71 -17.82
CA THR A 264 -9.26 -7.98 -18.36
C THR A 264 -10.00 -8.81 -17.31
N VAL A 265 -9.37 -8.99 -16.15
CA VAL A 265 -9.96 -9.72 -15.02
C VAL A 265 -11.19 -9.02 -14.48
N LEU A 266 -11.21 -7.68 -14.46
CA LEU A 266 -12.41 -6.94 -14.10
C LEU A 266 -13.60 -7.27 -15.01
N THR A 267 -13.38 -7.35 -16.32
CA THR A 267 -14.42 -7.72 -17.28
C THR A 267 -14.98 -9.12 -16.98
N LEU A 268 -14.12 -10.08 -16.61
CA LEU A 268 -14.56 -11.42 -16.20
C LEU A 268 -15.43 -11.38 -14.94
N LEU A 269 -15.02 -10.61 -13.92
CA LEU A 269 -15.79 -10.47 -12.69
C LEU A 269 -17.14 -9.78 -12.91
N GLN A 270 -17.21 -8.82 -13.83
CA GLN A 270 -18.45 -8.12 -14.18
C GLN A 270 -19.43 -8.98 -14.98
N SER A 271 -18.92 -9.92 -15.76
CA SER A 271 -19.73 -10.83 -16.58
C SER A 271 -20.17 -12.11 -15.85
N ALA A 272 -19.68 -12.34 -14.62
CA ALA A 272 -20.09 -13.49 -13.81
C ALA A 272 -21.61 -13.46 -13.55
N THR A 273 -22.27 -14.61 -13.69
CA THR A 273 -23.74 -14.75 -13.52
C THR A 273 -24.20 -14.56 -12.10
N THR A 274 -23.33 -14.78 -11.13
CA THR A 274 -23.61 -14.52 -9.72
C THR A 274 -23.32 -13.06 -9.40
N SER A 275 -24.26 -12.37 -8.74
CA SER A 275 -24.12 -10.99 -8.26
C SER A 275 -23.08 -10.84 -7.14
N ALA A 276 -21.98 -11.61 -7.23
CA ALA A 276 -20.89 -11.56 -6.27
C ALA A 276 -20.10 -10.25 -6.32
N PHE A 277 -20.14 -9.56 -7.47
CA PHE A 277 -19.47 -8.28 -7.66
C PHE A 277 -20.50 -7.14 -7.68
N ALA A 278 -20.40 -6.24 -6.69
CA ALA A 278 -21.19 -5.02 -6.63
C ALA A 278 -20.35 -3.82 -7.07
N ARG A 279 -20.82 -3.10 -8.08
CA ARG A 279 -20.16 -1.87 -8.56
C ARG A 279 -20.42 -0.72 -7.60
N THR A 280 -19.44 0.19 -7.49
CA THR A 280 -19.55 1.39 -6.64
C THR A 280 -20.43 2.46 -7.27
N THR A 281 -20.50 2.50 -8.59
CA THR A 281 -21.23 3.53 -9.34
C THR A 281 -22.08 2.88 -10.41
N GLU A 282 -23.40 3.00 -10.30
CA GLU A 282 -24.31 2.65 -11.40
C GLU A 282 -24.21 3.72 -12.50
N GLY A 283 -23.76 3.34 -13.67
CA GLY A 283 -23.97 4.10 -14.90
C GLY A 283 -22.86 5.01 -15.41
N THR A 284 -21.76 5.23 -14.70
CA THR A 284 -20.62 5.99 -15.24
C THR A 284 -19.40 5.09 -15.42
N PHE A 285 -19.11 4.78 -16.67
CA PHE A 285 -17.86 4.14 -17.07
C PHE A 285 -16.79 5.23 -17.20
N GLU A 286 -16.10 5.54 -16.11
CA GLU A 286 -14.85 6.30 -16.20
C GLU A 286 -13.72 5.30 -16.44
N ALA A 287 -13.04 5.45 -17.58
CA ALA A 287 -11.84 4.69 -17.86
C ALA A 287 -10.81 4.96 -16.75
N PRO A 288 -10.27 3.93 -16.08
CA PRO A 288 -9.30 4.14 -15.02
C PRO A 288 -8.00 4.67 -15.62
N THR A 289 -7.70 5.92 -15.38
CA THR A 289 -6.39 6.50 -15.70
C THR A 289 -5.32 6.09 -14.69
N ASN A 290 -5.74 5.70 -13.48
CA ASN A 290 -4.86 5.20 -12.41
C ASN A 290 -5.54 4.03 -11.71
N THR A 291 -4.83 3.36 -10.79
CA THR A 291 -5.40 2.33 -9.95
C THR A 291 -6.58 2.88 -9.15
N LYS A 292 -7.75 2.37 -9.40
CA LYS A 292 -9.01 2.93 -8.91
C LYS A 292 -9.85 1.88 -8.21
N PHE A 293 -10.55 2.28 -7.15
CA PHE A 293 -11.57 1.45 -6.52
C PHE A 293 -12.78 1.33 -7.45
N VAL A 294 -13.17 0.11 -7.78
CA VAL A 294 -14.25 -0.15 -8.75
C VAL A 294 -15.48 -0.78 -8.11
N GLY A 295 -15.30 -1.57 -7.07
CA GLY A 295 -16.42 -2.23 -6.43
C GLY A 295 -16.01 -3.18 -5.31
N THR A 296 -16.97 -3.94 -4.83
CA THR A 296 -16.77 -4.94 -3.78
C THR A 296 -17.14 -6.33 -4.27
N LEU A 297 -16.32 -7.31 -3.94
CA LEU A 297 -16.61 -8.73 -4.16
C LEU A 297 -17.17 -9.32 -2.86
N ASN A 298 -18.32 -9.99 -2.94
CA ASN A 298 -19.01 -10.62 -1.81
C ASN A 298 -19.27 -9.66 -0.61
N SER A 299 -19.46 -8.37 -0.87
CA SER A 299 -19.71 -7.32 0.14
C SER A 299 -18.58 -7.16 1.19
N ALA A 300 -17.47 -7.86 1.05
CA ALA A 300 -16.38 -7.87 2.04
C ALA A 300 -15.04 -7.41 1.47
N MET A 301 -14.73 -7.76 0.22
CA MET A 301 -13.45 -7.49 -0.41
C MET A 301 -13.55 -6.30 -1.35
N ARG A 302 -12.71 -5.30 -1.17
CA ARG A 302 -12.60 -4.15 -2.06
C ARG A 302 -11.77 -4.50 -3.29
N VAL A 303 -12.25 -4.17 -4.48
CA VAL A 303 -11.58 -4.46 -5.74
C VAL A 303 -11.04 -3.16 -6.34
N TYR A 304 -9.74 -3.16 -6.61
CA TYR A 304 -9.03 -2.06 -7.25
C TYR A 304 -8.55 -2.51 -8.63
N VAL A 305 -8.64 -1.64 -9.62
CA VAL A 305 -8.15 -1.93 -10.98
C VAL A 305 -6.84 -1.21 -11.19
N ASN A 306 -5.83 -1.96 -11.63
CA ASN A 306 -4.58 -1.42 -12.09
C ASN A 306 -4.60 -1.35 -13.63
N GLY A 307 -4.71 -0.14 -14.19
CA GLY A 307 -4.69 0.09 -15.64
C GLY A 307 -3.33 -0.20 -16.30
N TYR A 308 -2.25 -0.25 -15.51
CA TYR A 308 -0.88 -0.51 -15.98
C TYR A 308 -0.42 -1.94 -15.71
N ALA A 309 -1.35 -2.85 -15.43
CA ALA A 309 -1.03 -4.25 -15.16
C ALA A 309 -0.38 -4.91 -16.40
N THR A 310 0.78 -5.54 -16.19
CA THR A 310 1.49 -6.31 -17.24
C THR A 310 1.09 -7.79 -17.28
N SER A 311 0.43 -8.27 -16.22
CA SER A 311 -0.11 -9.63 -16.11
C SER A 311 -1.55 -9.59 -15.63
N ASP A 312 -2.32 -10.62 -15.98
CA ASP A 312 -3.72 -10.77 -15.58
C ASP A 312 -3.88 -11.46 -14.22
N ASP A 313 -2.82 -11.47 -13.42
CA ASP A 313 -2.86 -12.04 -12.08
C ASP A 313 -3.69 -11.18 -11.12
N VAL A 314 -4.41 -11.85 -10.22
CA VAL A 314 -5.15 -11.19 -9.14
C VAL A 314 -4.28 -11.19 -7.88
N LEU A 315 -3.94 -10.01 -7.39
CA LEU A 315 -3.27 -9.83 -6.12
C LEU A 315 -4.31 -9.61 -5.03
N ILE A 316 -4.26 -10.41 -3.97
CA ILE A 316 -5.18 -10.36 -2.84
C ILE A 316 -4.37 -10.08 -1.58
N GLY A 317 -4.87 -9.23 -0.72
CA GLY A 317 -4.18 -8.92 0.53
C GLY A 317 -5.13 -8.61 1.67
N TYR A 318 -4.54 -8.53 2.85
CA TYR A 318 -5.22 -8.16 4.08
C TYR A 318 -4.58 -6.92 4.70
N LYS A 319 -5.40 -5.96 5.06
CA LYS A 319 -5.05 -4.82 5.89
C LYS A 319 -6.03 -4.75 7.06
N GLY A 320 -5.51 -4.79 8.29
CA GLY A 320 -6.33 -4.68 9.49
C GLY A 320 -6.88 -3.26 9.71
N SER A 321 -7.67 -3.10 10.76
CA SER A 321 -8.19 -1.80 11.20
C SER A 321 -7.10 -0.89 11.77
N SER A 322 -6.01 -1.47 12.26
CA SER A 322 -4.82 -0.75 12.74
C SER A 322 -3.82 -0.59 11.60
N GLU A 323 -3.22 0.58 11.48
CA GLU A 323 -2.17 0.87 10.49
C GLU A 323 -0.91 0.00 10.69
N SER A 324 -0.73 -0.58 11.87
CA SER A 324 0.36 -1.52 12.15
C SER A 324 0.10 -2.94 11.64
N ASP A 325 -1.12 -3.25 11.22
CA ASP A 325 -1.54 -4.59 10.78
C ASP A 325 -1.64 -4.66 9.26
N ALA A 326 -0.49 -4.60 8.60
CA ALA A 326 -0.37 -4.63 7.15
C ALA A 326 0.91 -5.37 6.71
N ALA A 327 0.95 -5.82 5.46
CA ALA A 327 2.09 -6.51 4.86
C ALA A 327 3.33 -5.62 4.70
N ALA A 328 3.10 -4.36 4.39
CA ALA A 328 4.14 -3.38 4.12
C ALA A 328 3.73 -2.01 4.67
N PHE A 329 4.69 -1.11 4.77
CA PHE A 329 4.48 0.24 5.28
C PHE A 329 4.97 1.28 4.27
N TYR A 330 4.09 2.20 3.94
CA TYR A 330 4.41 3.41 3.21
C TYR A 330 4.64 4.54 4.21
N CYS A 331 5.82 5.12 4.18
CA CYS A 331 6.28 6.09 5.17
C CYS A 331 6.56 7.44 4.49
N PRO A 332 5.55 8.30 4.30
CA PRO A 332 5.76 9.61 3.71
C PRO A 332 6.59 10.48 4.66
N TYR A 333 7.61 11.14 4.11
CA TYR A 333 8.45 12.09 4.84
C TYR A 333 8.19 13.51 4.38
N ILE A 334 8.41 13.79 3.10
CA ILE A 334 8.12 15.08 2.49
C ILE A 334 7.10 14.85 1.37
N PRO A 335 5.95 15.52 1.41
CA PRO A 335 4.97 15.41 0.36
C PRO A 335 5.48 16.02 -0.95
N LEU A 336 4.69 15.97 -1.99
CA LEU A 336 5.06 16.54 -3.27
C LEU A 336 5.29 18.05 -3.15
N MET A 337 6.52 18.49 -3.47
CA MET A 337 6.90 19.88 -3.50
C MET A 337 7.27 20.29 -4.92
N SER A 338 6.91 21.53 -5.30
CA SER A 338 7.29 22.16 -6.55
C SER A 338 8.41 23.20 -6.31
N SER A 339 9.33 23.32 -7.25
CA SER A 339 10.32 24.42 -7.25
C SER A 339 9.72 25.78 -7.57
N GLY A 340 8.44 25.81 -8.00
CA GLY A 340 7.91 26.96 -8.73
C GLY A 340 8.48 27.01 -10.14
N VAL A 341 7.95 27.93 -10.95
CA VAL A 341 8.47 28.15 -12.31
C VAL A 341 9.75 28.96 -12.23
N VAL A 342 10.84 28.40 -12.72
CA VAL A 342 12.16 29.03 -12.79
C VAL A 342 12.57 29.09 -14.25
N LEU A 343 13.07 30.24 -14.68
CA LEU A 343 13.63 30.39 -16.03
C LEU A 343 15.03 29.77 -16.07
N ASP A 344 15.25 28.88 -17.02
CA ASP A 344 16.59 28.37 -17.30
C ASP A 344 17.41 29.46 -17.99
N PRO A 345 18.50 29.93 -17.38
CA PRO A 345 19.32 31.00 -17.98
C PRO A 345 20.03 30.62 -19.29
N ALA A 346 20.15 29.32 -19.57
CA ALA A 346 20.81 28.84 -20.79
C ALA A 346 19.87 28.79 -21.98
N THR A 347 18.61 28.41 -21.79
CA THR A 347 17.62 28.22 -22.86
C THR A 347 16.52 29.26 -22.86
N PHE A 348 16.40 30.05 -21.77
CA PHE A 348 15.32 30.99 -21.53
C PHE A 348 13.91 30.34 -21.50
N GLU A 349 13.87 29.06 -21.22
CA GLU A 349 12.61 28.30 -21.08
C GLU A 349 12.18 28.24 -19.62
N PRO A 350 10.88 28.38 -19.32
CA PRO A 350 10.36 28.11 -17.99
C PRO A 350 10.44 26.62 -17.66
N VAL A 351 10.98 26.30 -16.50
CA VAL A 351 11.12 24.95 -15.96
C VAL A 351 10.43 24.86 -14.61
N VAL A 352 9.66 23.81 -14.42
CA VAL A 352 9.08 23.42 -13.12
C VAL A 352 9.59 22.04 -12.74
N SER A 353 9.96 21.86 -11.48
CA SER A 353 10.41 20.58 -10.94
C SER A 353 9.56 20.19 -9.73
N PHE A 354 9.16 18.93 -9.69
CA PHE A 354 8.49 18.34 -8.54
C PHE A 354 9.41 17.35 -7.83
N MET A 355 9.33 17.31 -6.52
CA MET A 355 10.09 16.39 -5.68
C MET A 355 9.21 15.85 -4.57
N THR A 356 9.31 14.56 -4.30
CA THR A 356 8.73 13.92 -3.11
C THR A 356 9.76 13.02 -2.44
N ARG A 357 9.64 12.84 -1.13
CA ARG A 357 10.48 11.91 -0.37
C ARG A 357 9.62 11.01 0.49
N TYR A 358 9.80 9.72 0.36
CA TYR A 358 9.10 8.70 1.14
C TYR A 358 9.98 7.48 1.34
N GLY A 359 9.67 6.70 2.35
CA GLY A 359 10.22 5.37 2.57
C GLY A 359 9.17 4.31 2.30
N TYR A 360 9.60 3.16 1.82
CA TYR A 360 8.78 1.96 1.69
C TYR A 360 9.53 0.80 2.33
N VAL A 361 8.86 0.03 3.17
CA VAL A 361 9.44 -1.14 3.83
C VAL A 361 8.43 -2.26 3.92
N GLU A 362 8.90 -3.45 3.67
CA GLU A 362 8.14 -4.69 3.76
C GLU A 362 8.40 -5.36 5.09
N LEU A 363 7.39 -5.97 5.69
CA LEU A 363 7.59 -6.83 6.84
C LEU A 363 8.41 -8.05 6.40
N SER A 364 9.69 -8.05 6.70
CA SER A 364 10.56 -9.20 6.46
C SER A 364 10.98 -9.83 7.78
N ASN A 365 10.97 -11.15 7.80
CA ASN A 365 11.55 -11.93 8.87
C ASN A 365 12.59 -12.86 8.27
N THR A 366 13.79 -12.82 8.81
CA THR A 366 14.91 -13.66 8.35
C THR A 366 14.81 -15.13 8.79
N ALA A 367 13.91 -15.43 9.71
CA ALA A 367 13.61 -16.80 10.11
C ALA A 367 12.49 -17.39 9.23
N SER A 368 12.49 -18.70 9.05
CA SER A 368 11.46 -19.51 8.39
C SER A 368 10.08 -19.43 9.09
N SER A 369 9.84 -18.41 9.87
CA SER A 369 8.66 -18.21 10.68
C SER A 369 7.71 -17.21 10.02
N LEU A 370 6.50 -17.46 10.21
CA LEU A 370 5.25 -16.81 9.87
C LEU A 370 5.18 -15.35 10.37
N GLY A 371 4.46 -14.53 9.64
CA GLY A 371 4.34 -13.10 9.91
C GLY A 371 5.25 -12.26 9.02
N ASN A 372 5.65 -12.81 7.87
CA ASN A 372 6.24 -12.08 6.77
C ASN A 372 5.16 -11.37 5.96
N ALA A 373 5.55 -10.38 5.19
CA ALA A 373 4.65 -9.72 4.26
C ALA A 373 3.90 -10.70 3.34
N ALA A 374 4.56 -11.78 2.93
CA ALA A 374 3.97 -12.84 2.09
C ALA A 374 2.76 -13.54 2.72
N ASP A 375 2.67 -13.59 4.05
CA ASP A 375 1.54 -14.26 4.73
C ASP A 375 0.25 -13.43 4.69
N TYR A 376 0.39 -12.12 4.53
CA TYR A 376 -0.72 -11.17 4.36
C TYR A 376 -1.20 -11.06 2.91
N LEU A 377 -0.47 -11.70 1.99
CA LEU A 377 -0.69 -11.59 0.56
C LEU A 377 -0.99 -12.96 -0.05
N GLY A 378 -1.71 -12.94 -1.14
CA GLY A 378 -1.98 -14.11 -1.97
C GLY A 378 -2.17 -13.70 -3.42
N LYS A 379 -1.93 -14.64 -4.32
CA LYS A 379 -2.01 -14.40 -5.76
C LYS A 379 -2.80 -15.51 -6.41
N VAL A 380 -3.68 -15.15 -7.35
CA VAL A 380 -4.34 -16.06 -8.27
C VAL A 380 -3.81 -15.75 -9.67
N ALA A 381 -3.16 -16.72 -10.30
CA ALA A 381 -2.74 -16.59 -11.69
C ALA A 381 -3.93 -16.83 -12.61
N VAL A 382 -4.10 -16.01 -13.63
CA VAL A 382 -5.12 -16.16 -14.66
C VAL A 382 -4.44 -16.53 -15.98
N THR A 383 -4.85 -17.66 -16.59
CA THR A 383 -4.30 -18.12 -17.86
C THR A 383 -4.94 -17.34 -19.01
N ALA A 384 -4.32 -16.23 -19.39
CA ALA A 384 -4.87 -15.32 -20.41
C ALA A 384 -5.13 -15.99 -21.77
N ALA A 385 -4.28 -16.97 -22.17
CA ALA A 385 -4.43 -17.67 -23.45
C ALA A 385 -5.73 -18.48 -23.60
N ASN A 386 -6.37 -18.82 -22.50
CA ASN A 386 -7.57 -19.65 -22.47
C ASN A 386 -8.84 -18.85 -22.15
N LEU A 387 -8.74 -17.54 -22.02
CA LEU A 387 -9.90 -16.69 -21.78
C LEU A 387 -10.78 -16.60 -23.02
N ARG A 388 -12.08 -16.81 -22.85
CA ARG A 388 -13.08 -16.60 -23.89
C ARG A 388 -13.71 -15.24 -23.73
N PHE A 389 -13.75 -14.48 -24.80
CA PHE A 389 -14.30 -13.10 -24.84
C PHE A 389 -13.52 -12.09 -23.97
N ALA A 390 -12.21 -12.28 -23.81
CA ALA A 390 -11.32 -11.31 -23.20
C ALA A 390 -10.66 -10.41 -24.25
#